data_5351d0eec9a8f21d6101cd53735c2d2b
#
_entry.id   5351d0eec9a8f21d6101cd53735c2d2b
#
_cell.length_a   1.000
_cell.length_b   1.000
_cell.length_c   1.000
_cell.angle_alpha   90.00
_cell.angle_beta   90.00
_cell.angle_gamma   90.00
#
_symmetry.space_group_name_H-M   'P 1'
#
loop_
_entity.id
_entity.type
_entity.pdbx_description
1 polymer ?
#
loop_
_entity_poly.entity_id
_entity_poly.type
_entity_poly.pdbx_seq_one_letter_code
_entity_poly.pdbx_strand_id
1 'polypeptide(L)' 'MSKILVVDDEVQIRTLLSRMLELEGYEVCQAGDCRTALKQLEFQSPDVVLCDVFLPDGNGVDLVSSVKKTA' A
#
# COMPACT_ATOMS: atom_id res chain seq x y z
N MET A 1 13.41 0.43 -10.91
CA MET A 1 11.95 0.63 -11.05
C MET A 1 11.35 1.02 -9.72
N SER A 2 10.33 1.88 -9.77
CA SER A 2 9.65 2.27 -8.54
C SER A 2 8.78 1.14 -8.02
N LYS A 3 8.75 0.99 -6.72
CA LYS A 3 7.92 0.02 -6.03
C LYS A 3 6.75 0.74 -5.37
N ILE A 4 5.54 0.24 -5.58
CA ILE A 4 4.31 0.83 -5.08
C ILE A 4 3.63 -0.18 -4.16
N LEU A 5 3.24 0.29 -2.97
CA LEU A 5 2.40 -0.49 -2.07
C LEU A 5 0.96 -0.06 -2.26
N VAL A 6 0.09 -1.00 -2.60
CA VAL A 6 -1.35 -0.78 -2.74
C VAL A 6 -2.05 -1.32 -1.50
N VAL A 7 -2.71 -0.45 -0.76
CA VAL A 7 -3.41 -0.80 0.47
C VAL A 7 -4.91 -0.56 0.30
N ASP A 8 -5.69 -1.64 0.27
CA ASP A 8 -7.13 -1.58 0.11
C ASP A 8 -7.72 -2.89 0.64
N ASP A 9 -8.79 -2.82 1.40
CA ASP A 9 -9.44 -4.00 1.97
C ASP A 9 -10.28 -4.76 0.94
N GLU A 10 -10.65 -4.12 -0.17
CA GLU A 10 -11.38 -4.77 -1.25
C GLU A 10 -10.41 -5.48 -2.20
N VAL A 11 -10.43 -6.80 -2.19
CA VAL A 11 -9.51 -7.62 -2.98
C VAL A 11 -9.60 -7.29 -4.47
N GLN A 12 -10.81 -7.09 -4.99
CA GLN A 12 -11.02 -6.83 -6.42
C GLN A 12 -10.38 -5.51 -6.84
N ILE A 13 -10.57 -4.46 -6.06
CA ILE A 13 -10.00 -3.14 -6.35
C ILE A 13 -8.48 -3.20 -6.22
N ARG A 14 -7.99 -3.80 -5.16
CA ARG A 14 -6.54 -3.96 -4.92
C ARG A 14 -5.87 -4.71 -6.06
N THR A 15 -6.48 -5.80 -6.51
CA THR A 15 -5.96 -6.60 -7.61
C THR A 15 -5.95 -5.82 -8.92
N LEU A 16 -7.04 -5.09 -9.21
CA LEU A 16 -7.15 -4.29 -10.42
C LEU A 16 -6.08 -3.20 -10.46
N LEU A 17 -5.96 -2.43 -9.39
CA LEU A 17 -4.95 -1.37 -9.29
C LEU A 17 -3.54 -1.92 -9.44
N SER A 18 -3.25 -3.04 -8.79
CA SER A 18 -1.95 -3.68 -8.87
C SER A 18 -1.61 -4.09 -10.30
N ARG A 19 -2.57 -4.68 -11.01
CA ARG A 19 -2.39 -5.07 -12.40
C ARG A 19 -2.12 -3.89 -13.31
N MET A 20 -2.89 -2.82 -13.14
CA MET A 20 -2.72 -1.60 -13.93
C MET A 20 -1.32 -1.02 -13.72
N LEU A 21 -0.85 -0.97 -12.48
CA LEU A 21 0.48 -0.44 -12.16
C LEU A 21 1.59 -1.34 -12.70
N GLU A 22 1.42 -2.65 -12.62
CA GLU A 22 2.39 -3.59 -13.17
C GLU A 22 2.51 -3.46 -14.70
N LEU A 23 1.40 -3.22 -15.37
CA LEU A 23 1.40 -2.98 -16.82
C LEU A 23 2.16 -1.71 -17.20
N GLU A 24 2.22 -0.73 -16.29
CA GLU A 24 3.01 0.49 -16.47
C GLU A 24 4.49 0.31 -16.11
N GLY A 25 4.88 -0.86 -15.67
CA GLY A 25 6.28 -1.18 -15.38
C GLY A 25 6.68 -1.01 -13.92
N TYR A 26 5.73 -0.79 -13.01
CA TYR A 26 6.03 -0.68 -11.58
C TYR A 26 6.07 -2.04 -10.90
N GLU A 27 6.90 -2.16 -9.88
CA GLU A 27 6.79 -3.27 -8.94
C GLU A 27 5.67 -2.94 -7.96
N VAL A 28 4.85 -3.93 -7.62
CA VAL A 28 3.70 -3.72 -6.74
C VAL A 28 3.72 -4.72 -5.59
N CYS A 29 3.54 -4.23 -4.38
CA CYS A 29 3.21 -5.06 -3.23
C CYS A 29 1.84 -4.63 -2.73
N GLN A 30 1.16 -5.52 -2.03
CA GLN A 30 -0.25 -5.34 -1.65
C GLN A 30 -0.44 -5.59 -0.16
N ALA A 31 -1.41 -4.87 0.42
CA ALA A 31 -1.85 -5.10 1.79
C ALA A 31 -3.36 -4.86 1.87
N GLY A 32 -4.05 -5.67 2.66
CA GLY A 32 -5.49 -5.54 2.85
C GLY A 32 -5.89 -4.83 4.13
N ASP A 33 -4.95 -4.49 4.98
CA ASP A 33 -5.19 -3.83 6.26
C ASP A 33 -3.94 -3.06 6.70
N CYS A 34 -4.07 -2.28 7.78
CA CYS A 34 -2.96 -1.47 8.30
C CYS A 34 -1.80 -2.32 8.81
N ARG A 35 -2.08 -3.42 9.48
CA ARG A 35 -1.05 -4.30 10.02
C ARG A 35 -0.16 -4.87 8.92
N THR A 36 -0.77 -5.39 7.88
CA THR A 36 -0.05 -5.94 6.72
C THR A 36 0.71 -4.83 6.00
N ALA A 37 0.09 -3.66 5.85
CA ALA A 37 0.73 -2.51 5.22
C ALA A 37 2.00 -2.09 5.95
N LEU A 38 1.97 -2.04 7.27
CA LEU A 38 3.15 -1.69 8.07
C LEU A 38 4.28 -2.70 7.88
N LYS A 39 3.95 -3.99 7.80
CA LYS A 39 4.93 -5.04 7.51
C LYS A 39 5.53 -4.88 6.12
N GLN A 40 4.70 -4.58 5.12
CA GLN A 40 5.17 -4.35 3.76
C GLN A 40 6.06 -3.12 3.67
N LEU A 41 5.74 -2.05 4.41
CA LEU A 41 6.58 -0.86 4.48
C LEU A 41 7.97 -1.20 5.01
N GLU A 42 8.03 -2.04 6.03
CA GLU A 42 9.30 -2.44 6.64
C GLU A 42 10.11 -3.34 5.73
N PHE A 43 9.49 -4.36 5.14
CA PHE A 43 10.20 -5.37 4.36
C PHE A 43 10.43 -5.00 2.91
N GLN A 44 9.51 -4.26 2.31
CA GLN A 44 9.55 -3.94 0.88
C GLN A 44 10.11 -2.55 0.58
N SER A 45 10.08 -1.66 1.54
CA SER A 45 10.54 -0.26 1.37
C SER A 45 10.00 0.39 0.09
N PRO A 46 8.67 0.45 -0.07
CA PRO A 46 8.10 1.02 -1.28
C PRO A 46 8.40 2.51 -1.41
N ASP A 47 8.46 2.98 -2.65
CA ASP A 47 8.68 4.39 -2.95
C ASP A 47 7.38 5.21 -2.82
N VAL A 48 6.24 4.56 -3.09
CA VAL A 48 4.92 5.20 -3.08
C VAL A 48 3.92 4.27 -2.40
N VAL A 49 2.99 4.84 -1.66
CA VAL A 49 1.88 4.11 -1.04
C VAL A 49 0.57 4.67 -1.55
N LEU A 50 -0.25 3.82 -2.16
CA LEU A 50 -1.64 4.13 -2.51
C LEU A 50 -2.52 3.46 -1.47
N CYS A 51 -3.18 4.24 -0.64
CA CYS A 51 -3.88 3.72 0.52
C CYS A 51 -5.32 4.20 0.60
N ASP A 52 -6.25 3.27 0.86
CA ASP A 52 -7.62 3.61 1.22
C ASP A 52 -7.60 4.29 2.61
N VAL A 53 -8.44 5.31 2.77
CA VAL A 53 -8.53 6.07 4.03
C VAL A 53 -9.13 5.21 5.14
N PHE A 54 -10.10 4.35 4.81
CA PHE A 54 -10.81 3.53 5.78
C PHE A 54 -10.42 2.06 5.63
N LEU A 55 -9.63 1.56 6.57
CA LEU A 55 -9.19 0.17 6.62
C LEU A 55 -9.82 -0.55 7.81
N PRO A 56 -9.97 -1.88 7.77
CA PRO A 56 -10.68 -2.63 8.82
C PRO A 56 -10.02 -2.52 10.21
N ASP A 57 -8.71 -2.34 10.28
CA ASP A 57 -7.97 -2.30 11.55
C ASP A 57 -7.31 -0.95 11.81
N GLY A 58 -7.67 0.09 11.06
CA GLY A 58 -7.11 1.41 11.25
C GLY A 58 -7.55 2.39 10.18
N ASN A 59 -6.87 3.52 10.12
CA ASN A 59 -7.16 4.61 9.20
C ASN A 59 -5.95 4.87 8.30
N GLY A 60 -6.20 5.00 7.00
CA GLY A 60 -5.15 5.26 6.02
C GLY A 60 -4.36 6.54 6.29
N VAL A 61 -5.00 7.55 6.92
CA VAL A 61 -4.31 8.78 7.33
C VAL A 61 -3.28 8.49 8.39
N ASP A 62 -3.59 7.64 9.36
CA ASP A 62 -2.65 7.23 10.40
C ASP A 62 -1.47 6.46 9.80
N LEU A 63 -1.73 5.61 8.83
CA LEU A 63 -0.68 4.88 8.12
C LEU A 63 0.26 5.84 7.38
N VAL A 64 -0.29 6.81 6.68
CA VAL A 64 0.50 7.83 5.97
C VAL A 64 1.33 8.66 6.95
N SER A 65 0.76 9.02 8.10
CA SER A 65 1.49 9.73 9.14
C SER A 65 2.67 8.92 9.68
N SER A 66 2.50 7.61 9.82
CA SER A 66 3.58 6.72 10.25
C SER A 66 4.72 6.68 9.22
N VAL A 67 4.39 6.65 7.93
CA VAL A 67 5.36 6.70 6.84
C VAL A 67 6.15 8.01 6.88
N LYS A 68 5.47 9.13 7.07
CA LYS A 68 6.11 10.44 7.14
C LYS A 68 7.06 10.57 8.32
N LYS A 69 6.78 9.90 9.43
CA LYS A 69 7.66 9.91 10.60
C LYS A 69 8.96 9.16 10.37
N THR A 70 8.94 8.17 9.49
CA THR A 70 10.11 7.34 9.20
C THR A 70 10.93 7.86 8.02
N ALA A 71 10.35 8.75 7.27
CA ALA A 71 11.03 9.39 6.15
C ALA A 71 11.77 10.63 6.61
#